data_32718290c4751eb38bcd51b9fa4d1e0f
#
_entry.id   32718290c4751eb38bcd51b9fa4d1e0f
#
_cell.length_a   1.000
_cell.length_b   1.000
_cell.length_c   1.000
_cell.angle_alpha   90.00
_cell.angle_beta   90.00
_cell.angle_gamma   90.00
#
_symmetry.space_group_name_H-M   'P 1'
#
loop_
_entity.id
_entity.type
_entity.pdbx_description
1 polymer ?
#
loop_
_entity_poly.entity_id
_entity_poly.type
_entity_poly.pdbx_seq_one_letter_code
_entity_poly.pdbx_strand_id
1 'polypeptide(L)'
;MPIEVVITNDFEHLSKVAAEIVKKKLVELLKRKKEVVLGLATGNSPTGMYKHLARAANNGEFDSSRIRSFNLDEYIGLPGENAQQRALHPESYCYFMIQEFFGLLKKKFIETNVPFGSLIDQKVLIKELKRYPHDWACKGTGAGKSIVIKQKTGSEYLSWIRKEILNGYMQKIKKAGG
;
A
#
# COMPACT_ATOMS: atom_id res chain seq x y z
N MET A 1 8.98 -24.55 9.52
CA MET A 1 7.51 -24.63 9.58
C MET A 1 7.05 -25.38 8.33
N PRO A 2 6.07 -26.27 8.41
CA PRO A 2 5.53 -26.90 7.22
C PRO A 2 4.84 -25.84 6.35
N ILE A 3 4.98 -25.97 5.04
CA ILE A 3 4.29 -25.12 4.05
C ILE A 3 2.90 -25.77 3.84
N GLU A 4 1.86 -24.99 4.02
CA GLU A 4 0.50 -25.36 3.66
C GLU A 4 0.20 -24.87 2.24
N VAL A 5 -0.27 -25.78 1.39
CA VAL A 5 -0.66 -25.46 0.01
C VAL A 5 -2.16 -25.71 -0.12
N VAL A 6 -2.90 -24.67 -0.54
CA VAL A 6 -4.34 -24.74 -0.78
C VAL A 6 -4.58 -24.66 -2.28
N ILE A 7 -5.17 -25.71 -2.85
CA ILE A 7 -5.55 -25.77 -4.26
C ILE A 7 -7.02 -25.36 -4.39
N THR A 8 -7.31 -24.46 -5.32
CA THR A 8 -8.65 -23.92 -5.57
C THR A 8 -9.07 -24.16 -7.02
N ASN A 9 -10.37 -24.21 -7.29
CA ASN A 9 -10.90 -24.53 -8.61
C ASN A 9 -10.81 -23.36 -9.60
N ASP A 10 -11.01 -22.13 -9.08
CA ASP A 10 -11.07 -20.92 -9.87
C ASP A 10 -10.75 -19.68 -9.03
N PHE A 11 -10.79 -18.50 -9.65
CA PHE A 11 -10.51 -17.21 -9.00
C PHE A 11 -11.50 -16.89 -7.89
N GLU A 12 -12.78 -17.21 -8.06
CA GLU A 12 -13.81 -16.94 -7.04
C GLU A 12 -13.61 -17.83 -5.81
N HIS A 13 -13.31 -19.10 -6.01
CA HIS A 13 -12.96 -20.03 -4.92
C HIS A 13 -11.68 -19.60 -4.20
N LEU A 14 -10.62 -19.24 -4.96
CA LEU A 14 -9.40 -18.65 -4.39
C LEU A 14 -9.71 -17.45 -3.50
N SER A 15 -10.51 -16.52 -4.01
CA SER A 15 -10.88 -15.28 -3.34
C SER A 15 -11.63 -15.52 -2.04
N LYS A 16 -12.57 -16.45 -2.03
CA LYS A 16 -13.32 -16.85 -0.83
C LYS A 16 -12.42 -17.48 0.22
N VAL A 17 -11.60 -18.45 -0.19
CA VAL A 17 -10.69 -19.14 0.73
C VAL A 17 -9.68 -18.18 1.34
N ALA A 18 -9.07 -17.31 0.52
CA ALA A 18 -8.15 -16.30 1.01
C ALA A 18 -8.82 -15.32 1.99
N ALA A 19 -10.04 -14.87 1.69
CA ALA A 19 -10.81 -14.01 2.59
C ALA A 19 -11.14 -14.70 3.92
N GLU A 20 -11.51 -15.97 3.90
CA GLU A 20 -11.79 -16.74 5.12
C GLU A 20 -10.55 -16.90 6.01
N ILE A 21 -9.38 -17.17 5.41
CA ILE A 21 -8.11 -17.28 6.13
C ILE A 21 -7.80 -15.95 6.82
N VAL A 22 -7.84 -14.83 6.08
CA VAL A 22 -7.56 -13.49 6.62
C VAL A 22 -8.59 -13.10 7.68
N LYS A 23 -9.89 -13.32 7.42
CA LYS A 23 -10.97 -13.03 8.35
C LYS A 23 -10.80 -13.77 9.69
N LYS A 24 -10.56 -15.08 9.64
CA LYS A 24 -10.33 -15.89 10.86
C LYS A 24 -9.19 -15.31 11.68
N LYS A 25 -8.09 -14.93 11.01
CA LYS A 25 -6.95 -14.33 11.69
C LYS A 25 -7.26 -12.95 12.27
N LEU A 26 -8.00 -12.10 11.56
CA LEU A 26 -8.45 -10.80 12.06
C LEU A 26 -9.34 -10.96 13.29
N VAL A 27 -10.34 -11.85 13.25
CA VAL A 27 -11.23 -12.12 14.40
C VAL A 27 -10.42 -12.60 15.61
N GLU A 28 -9.48 -13.53 15.43
CA GLU A 28 -8.60 -14.00 16.51
C GLU A 28 -7.79 -12.86 17.12
N LEU A 29 -7.14 -12.05 16.29
CA LEU A 29 -6.30 -10.95 16.76
C LEU A 29 -7.11 -9.84 17.46
N LEU A 30 -8.29 -9.49 16.93
CA LEU A 30 -9.17 -8.47 17.51
C LEU A 30 -9.78 -8.88 18.88
N LYS A 31 -9.80 -10.17 19.21
CA LYS A 31 -10.13 -10.63 20.57
C LYS A 31 -9.05 -10.30 21.59
N ARG A 32 -7.78 -10.21 21.14
CA ARG A 32 -6.63 -10.06 22.02
C ARG A 32 -6.02 -8.65 21.99
N LYS A 33 -6.22 -7.92 20.89
CA LYS A 33 -5.60 -6.61 20.65
C LYS A 33 -6.67 -5.54 20.46
N LYS A 34 -6.43 -4.34 20.98
CA LYS A 34 -7.30 -3.18 20.75
C LYS A 34 -7.36 -2.79 19.27
N GLU A 35 -6.23 -2.86 18.59
CA GLU A 35 -6.04 -2.54 17.18
C GLU A 35 -5.20 -3.62 16.48
N VAL A 36 -5.42 -3.80 15.19
CA VAL A 36 -4.67 -4.74 14.35
C VAL A 36 -4.07 -3.99 13.17
N VAL A 37 -2.81 -4.30 12.88
CA VAL A 37 -2.10 -3.80 11.69
C VAL A 37 -2.20 -4.84 10.59
N LEU A 38 -2.62 -4.41 9.39
CA LEU A 38 -2.83 -5.26 8.22
C LEU A 38 -1.99 -4.75 7.05
N GLY A 39 -1.06 -5.58 6.56
CA GLY A 39 -0.35 -5.36 5.31
C GLY A 39 -1.24 -5.72 4.12
N LEU A 40 -1.28 -4.86 3.11
CA LEU A 40 -2.13 -5.03 1.92
C LEU A 40 -1.30 -4.95 0.64
N ALA A 41 -1.52 -5.89 -0.26
CA ALA A 41 -0.97 -5.88 -1.60
C ALA A 41 -1.92 -5.20 -2.59
N THR A 42 -1.40 -4.77 -3.73
CA THR A 42 -2.17 -4.30 -4.88
C THR A 42 -2.07 -5.28 -6.04
N GLY A 43 -2.81 -5.05 -7.10
CA GLY A 43 -2.88 -5.92 -8.28
C GLY A 43 -4.16 -6.76 -8.33
N ASN A 44 -4.31 -7.54 -9.41
CA ASN A 44 -5.56 -8.24 -9.68
C ASN A 44 -5.84 -9.42 -8.74
N SER A 45 -4.79 -10.07 -8.23
CA SER A 45 -4.94 -11.29 -7.42
C SER A 45 -5.75 -11.11 -6.13
N PRO A 46 -5.60 -10.04 -5.33
CA PRO A 46 -6.34 -9.87 -4.09
C PRO A 46 -7.73 -9.24 -4.25
N THR A 47 -8.14 -8.77 -5.44
CA THR A 47 -9.39 -8.00 -5.61
C THR A 47 -10.62 -8.76 -5.13
N GLY A 48 -10.77 -10.02 -5.50
CA GLY A 48 -11.88 -10.85 -5.05
C GLY A 48 -11.88 -11.05 -3.52
N MET A 49 -10.69 -11.32 -2.95
CA MET A 49 -10.53 -11.41 -1.49
C MET A 49 -10.97 -10.11 -0.79
N TYR A 50 -10.61 -8.95 -1.30
CA TYR A 50 -11.02 -7.66 -0.72
C TYR A 50 -12.53 -7.46 -0.72
N LYS A 51 -13.22 -7.84 -1.81
CA LYS A 51 -14.68 -7.79 -1.90
C LYS A 51 -15.34 -8.68 -0.85
N HIS A 52 -14.83 -9.89 -0.65
CA HIS A 52 -15.33 -10.79 0.40
C HIS A 52 -15.05 -10.27 1.80
N LEU A 53 -13.86 -9.73 2.07
CA LEU A 53 -13.52 -9.13 3.36
C LEU A 53 -14.37 -7.90 3.66
N ALA A 54 -14.62 -7.03 2.67
CA ALA A 54 -15.51 -5.87 2.85
C ALA A 54 -16.93 -6.32 3.17
N ARG A 55 -17.44 -7.35 2.50
CA ARG A 55 -18.76 -7.93 2.80
C ARG A 55 -18.82 -8.48 4.21
N ALA A 56 -17.84 -9.26 4.64
CA ALA A 56 -17.76 -9.80 5.98
C ALA A 56 -17.71 -8.70 7.06
N ALA A 57 -16.91 -7.66 6.87
CA ALA A 57 -16.86 -6.51 7.77
C ALA A 57 -18.22 -5.79 7.83
N ASN A 58 -18.85 -5.57 6.68
CA ASN A 58 -20.15 -4.90 6.58
C ASN A 58 -21.30 -5.70 7.21
N ASN A 59 -21.14 -7.02 7.30
CA ASN A 59 -22.06 -7.93 8.01
C ASN A 59 -21.73 -8.07 9.51
N GLY A 60 -20.69 -7.37 10.00
CA GLY A 60 -20.33 -7.40 11.41
C GLY A 60 -19.52 -8.61 11.86
N GLU A 61 -18.98 -9.41 10.92
CA GLU A 61 -18.16 -10.59 11.23
C GLU A 61 -16.81 -10.22 11.89
N PHE A 62 -16.34 -9.00 11.67
CA PHE A 62 -15.24 -8.37 12.40
C PHE A 62 -15.35 -6.84 12.39
N ASP A 63 -14.72 -6.17 13.35
CA ASP A 63 -14.76 -4.70 13.46
C ASP A 63 -13.63 -4.05 12.65
N SER A 64 -13.96 -3.58 11.46
CA SER A 64 -13.01 -2.89 10.57
C SER A 64 -12.49 -1.57 11.14
N SER A 65 -13.23 -0.88 12.02
CA SER A 65 -12.76 0.37 12.64
C SER A 65 -11.63 0.18 13.66
N ARG A 66 -11.20 -1.03 13.88
CA ARG A 66 -10.06 -1.38 14.72
C ARG A 66 -8.85 -1.84 13.91
N ILE A 67 -8.87 -1.61 12.60
CA ILE A 67 -7.80 -1.99 11.68
C ILE A 67 -7.07 -0.75 11.17
N ARG A 68 -5.75 -0.82 11.15
CA ARG A 68 -4.83 0.10 10.48
C ARG A 68 -4.14 -0.63 9.34
N SER A 69 -4.16 -0.09 8.13
CA SER A 69 -3.55 -0.77 6.99
C SER A 69 -2.32 -0.07 6.45
N PHE A 70 -1.42 -0.87 5.88
CA PHE A 70 -0.24 -0.41 5.16
C PHE A 70 -0.11 -1.16 3.84
N ASN A 71 -0.10 -0.43 2.72
CA ASN A 71 0.22 -0.99 1.41
C ASN A 71 1.74 -1.08 1.21
N LEU A 72 2.17 -1.96 0.30
CA LEU A 72 3.60 -2.25 0.09
C LEU A 72 4.30 -1.15 -0.70
N ASP A 73 3.64 -0.60 -1.71
CA ASP A 73 4.24 0.31 -2.69
C ASP A 73 3.21 1.32 -3.24
N GLU A 74 3.70 2.30 -3.98
CA GLU A 74 2.93 3.26 -4.77
C GLU A 74 3.80 3.78 -5.92
N TYR A 75 3.19 4.11 -7.03
CA TYR A 75 3.86 4.79 -8.13
C TYR A 75 4.25 6.21 -7.76
N ILE A 76 5.40 6.64 -8.26
CA ILE A 76 5.87 8.03 -8.16
C ILE A 76 5.81 8.68 -9.55
N GLY A 77 5.52 9.97 -9.56
CA GLY A 77 5.50 10.75 -10.80
C GLY A 77 4.26 10.51 -11.66
N LEU A 78 3.15 10.10 -11.09
CA LEU A 78 1.87 10.08 -11.78
C LEU A 78 1.44 11.51 -12.14
N PRO A 79 0.74 11.71 -13.29
CA PRO A 79 0.25 13.02 -13.70
C PRO A 79 -0.73 13.61 -12.69
N GLY A 80 -0.71 14.93 -12.52
CA GLY A 80 -1.63 15.68 -11.67
C GLY A 80 -1.01 16.96 -11.17
N GLU A 81 -1.82 18.02 -11.06
CA GLU A 81 -1.39 19.34 -10.62
C GLU A 81 -1.02 19.38 -9.13
N ASN A 82 -1.65 18.49 -8.35
CA ASN A 82 -1.46 18.41 -6.90
C ASN A 82 -1.45 16.95 -6.42
N ALA A 83 -1.12 16.75 -5.15
CA ALA A 83 -1.02 15.43 -4.54
C ALA A 83 -2.35 14.66 -4.56
N GLN A 84 -3.48 15.35 -4.41
CA GLN A 84 -4.80 14.71 -4.44
C GLN A 84 -5.13 14.16 -5.83
N GLN A 85 -4.89 14.93 -6.88
CA GLN A 85 -5.09 14.46 -8.26
C GLN A 85 -4.19 13.27 -8.57
N ARG A 86 -2.93 13.30 -8.14
CA ARG A 86 -2.01 12.17 -8.31
C ARG A 86 -2.44 10.92 -7.54
N ALA A 87 -2.93 11.09 -6.30
CA ALA A 87 -3.44 9.98 -5.50
C ALA A 87 -4.73 9.36 -6.06
N LEU A 88 -5.52 10.14 -6.80
CA LEU A 88 -6.75 9.70 -7.46
C LEU A 88 -6.54 9.36 -8.95
N HIS A 89 -5.31 9.37 -9.44
CA HIS A 89 -4.99 8.92 -10.79
C HIS A 89 -5.36 7.45 -10.96
N PRO A 90 -5.95 7.02 -12.10
CA PRO A 90 -6.38 5.63 -12.32
C PRO A 90 -5.31 4.56 -12.10
N GLU A 91 -4.03 4.90 -12.34
CA GLU A 91 -2.90 3.99 -12.11
C GLU A 91 -2.37 4.04 -10.67
N SER A 92 -2.83 4.97 -9.81
CA SER A 92 -2.40 5.04 -8.42
C SER A 92 -2.93 3.85 -7.61
N TYR A 93 -2.08 3.28 -6.78
CA TYR A 93 -2.50 2.25 -5.84
C TYR A 93 -3.38 2.80 -4.72
N CYS A 94 -3.28 4.08 -4.40
CA CYS A 94 -4.26 4.75 -3.53
C CYS A 94 -5.66 4.68 -4.14
N TYR A 95 -5.82 5.06 -5.42
CA TYR A 95 -7.08 4.96 -6.14
C TYR A 95 -7.57 3.50 -6.24
N PHE A 96 -6.68 2.58 -6.60
CA PHE A 96 -6.98 1.16 -6.67
C PHE A 96 -7.57 0.64 -5.34
N MET A 97 -6.93 0.95 -4.21
CA MET A 97 -7.40 0.50 -2.91
C MET A 97 -8.73 1.12 -2.49
N ILE A 98 -8.99 2.36 -2.91
CA ILE A 98 -10.31 3.00 -2.70
C ILE A 98 -11.39 2.24 -3.47
N GLN A 99 -11.13 1.91 -4.74
CA GLN A 99 -12.10 1.21 -5.59
C GLN A 99 -12.33 -0.24 -5.14
N GLU A 100 -11.26 -0.98 -4.86
CA GLU A 100 -11.33 -2.42 -4.66
C GLU A 100 -11.60 -2.83 -3.21
N PHE A 101 -11.34 -1.95 -2.22
CA PHE A 101 -11.49 -2.32 -0.82
C PHE A 101 -12.00 -1.20 0.09
N PHE A 102 -11.27 -0.10 0.23
CA PHE A 102 -11.57 0.91 1.27
C PHE A 102 -12.93 1.58 1.05
N GLY A 103 -13.29 1.84 -0.22
CA GLY A 103 -14.58 2.41 -0.59
C GLY A 103 -15.76 1.49 -0.28
N LEU A 104 -15.54 0.17 -0.29
CA LEU A 104 -16.59 -0.84 -0.07
C LEU A 104 -16.96 -1.01 1.40
N LEU A 105 -16.11 -0.55 2.33
CA LEU A 105 -16.36 -0.67 3.77
C LEU A 105 -17.38 0.37 4.23
N LYS A 106 -18.45 -0.07 4.91
CA LYS A 106 -19.38 0.83 5.60
C LYS A 106 -18.70 1.51 6.79
N LYS A 107 -18.03 0.73 7.63
CA LYS A 107 -17.24 1.22 8.76
C LYS A 107 -15.78 1.24 8.34
N LYS A 108 -15.20 2.43 8.23
CA LYS A 108 -13.85 2.62 7.69
C LYS A 108 -12.78 2.11 8.67
N PHE A 109 -11.60 1.78 8.16
CA PHE A 109 -10.43 1.53 8.99
C PHE A 109 -10.07 2.78 9.81
N ILE A 110 -9.38 2.59 10.95
CA ILE A 110 -8.83 3.71 11.74
C ILE A 110 -7.93 4.57 10.86
N GLU A 111 -7.09 3.92 10.07
CA GLU A 111 -6.15 4.58 9.19
C GLU A 111 -5.81 3.67 8.01
N THR A 112 -5.74 4.25 6.83
CA THR A 112 -5.25 3.60 5.62
C THR A 112 -3.99 4.28 5.15
N ASN A 113 -2.92 3.53 4.94
CA ASN A 113 -1.63 4.05 4.52
C ASN A 113 -1.22 3.41 3.21
N VAL A 114 -1.10 4.24 2.18
CA VAL A 114 -0.40 3.93 0.94
C VAL A 114 0.88 4.75 0.93
N PRO A 115 2.01 4.27 0.44
CA PRO A 115 3.25 5.05 0.39
C PRO A 115 3.04 6.40 -0.29
N PHE A 116 3.73 7.44 0.18
CA PHE A 116 3.45 8.84 -0.16
C PHE A 116 3.93 9.27 -1.56
N GLY A 117 3.88 8.37 -2.53
CA GLY A 117 4.29 8.61 -3.92
C GLY A 117 3.58 9.79 -4.58
N SER A 118 2.31 10.01 -4.25
CA SER A 118 1.50 11.13 -4.76
C SER A 118 2.01 12.52 -4.35
N LEU A 119 2.83 12.63 -3.30
CA LEU A 119 3.47 13.88 -2.91
C LEU A 119 4.61 14.28 -3.85
N ILE A 120 5.13 13.36 -4.66
CA ILE A 120 6.26 13.59 -5.55
C ILE A 120 5.77 14.15 -6.89
N ASP A 121 6.18 15.37 -7.21
CA ASP A 121 5.94 15.97 -8.51
C ASP A 121 6.90 15.40 -9.56
N GLN A 122 6.35 14.87 -10.66
CA GLN A 122 7.12 14.25 -11.73
C GLN A 122 8.11 15.20 -12.40
N LYS A 123 7.68 16.42 -12.71
CA LYS A 123 8.51 17.40 -13.42
C LYS A 123 9.70 17.82 -12.56
N VAL A 124 9.45 18.05 -11.28
CA VAL A 124 10.50 18.38 -10.31
C VAL A 124 11.45 17.20 -10.14
N LEU A 125 10.93 15.99 -9.97
CA LEU A 125 11.75 14.79 -9.83
C LEU A 125 12.69 14.59 -11.03
N ILE A 126 12.15 14.64 -12.25
CA ILE A 126 12.97 14.48 -13.48
C ILE A 126 14.05 15.56 -13.57
N LYS A 127 13.71 16.81 -13.25
CA LYS A 127 14.67 17.92 -13.24
C LYS A 127 15.82 17.66 -12.26
N GLU A 128 15.48 17.25 -11.04
CA GLU A 128 16.46 16.99 -9.99
C GLU A 128 17.34 15.75 -10.30
N LEU A 129 16.75 14.67 -10.83
CA LEU A 129 17.53 13.50 -11.26
C LEU A 129 18.53 13.85 -12.36
N LYS A 130 18.16 14.72 -13.32
CA LYS A 130 19.08 15.19 -14.36
C LYS A 130 20.16 16.11 -13.82
N ARG A 131 19.82 16.99 -12.86
CA ARG A 131 20.76 17.94 -12.25
C ARG A 131 21.79 17.25 -11.34
N TYR A 132 21.39 16.16 -10.70
CA TYR A 132 22.22 15.41 -9.75
C TYR A 132 22.40 13.93 -10.16
N PRO A 133 23.03 13.65 -11.32
CA PRO A 133 23.06 12.29 -11.87
C PRO A 133 23.87 11.31 -11.01
N HIS A 134 24.74 11.80 -10.14
CA HIS A 134 25.56 10.97 -9.24
C HIS A 134 24.88 10.68 -7.89
N ASP A 135 23.73 11.28 -7.60
CA ASP A 135 23.05 11.16 -6.30
C ASP A 135 22.04 10.01 -6.23
N TRP A 136 21.86 9.32 -7.33
CA TRP A 136 20.94 8.19 -7.44
C TRP A 136 21.50 7.10 -8.34
N ALA A 137 20.87 5.94 -8.29
CA ALA A 137 21.16 4.81 -9.17
C ALA A 137 19.86 4.13 -9.57
N CYS A 138 19.83 3.56 -10.77
CA CYS A 138 18.74 2.70 -11.21
C CYS A 138 19.07 1.24 -10.86
N LYS A 139 18.12 0.52 -10.28
CA LYS A 139 18.21 -0.93 -10.05
C LYS A 139 17.05 -1.63 -10.74
N GLY A 140 17.29 -2.86 -11.20
CA GLY A 140 16.29 -3.66 -11.91
C GLY A 140 16.21 -3.38 -13.41
N THR A 141 15.35 -4.09 -14.11
CA THR A 141 15.16 -4.03 -15.56
C THR A 141 13.67 -3.93 -15.90
N GLY A 142 13.35 -3.38 -17.07
CA GLY A 142 11.97 -3.29 -17.56
C GLY A 142 11.05 -2.51 -16.62
N ALA A 143 9.86 -3.03 -16.39
CA ALA A 143 8.85 -2.44 -15.48
C ALA A 143 9.26 -2.48 -14.00
N GLY A 144 10.25 -3.33 -13.65
CA GLY A 144 10.79 -3.42 -12.29
C GLY A 144 11.92 -2.44 -11.97
N LYS A 145 12.14 -1.40 -12.79
CA LYS A 145 13.14 -0.38 -12.51
C LYS A 145 12.76 0.43 -11.27
N SER A 146 13.69 0.54 -10.34
CA SER A 146 13.58 1.39 -9.17
C SER A 146 14.71 2.41 -9.10
N ILE A 147 14.39 3.58 -8.53
CA ILE A 147 15.37 4.63 -8.26
C ILE A 147 15.83 4.46 -6.81
N VAL A 148 17.14 4.36 -6.61
CA VAL A 148 17.76 4.33 -5.29
C VAL A 148 18.50 5.65 -5.08
N ILE A 149 18.00 6.48 -4.17
CA ILE A 149 18.62 7.75 -3.79
C ILE A 149 19.74 7.46 -2.78
N LYS A 150 20.93 7.98 -3.04
CA LYS A 150 22.10 7.83 -2.16
C LYS A 150 21.90 8.50 -0.81
N GLN A 151 22.64 8.04 0.20
CA GLN A 151 22.52 8.56 1.57
C GLN A 151 22.91 10.02 1.67
N LYS A 152 23.97 10.42 0.97
CA LYS A 152 24.40 11.79 0.82
C LYS A 152 24.00 12.26 -0.57
N THR A 153 23.22 13.31 -0.68
CA THR A 153 22.81 13.94 -1.94
C THR A 153 22.94 15.44 -1.82
N GLY A 154 23.36 16.11 -2.90
CA GLY A 154 23.39 17.56 -3.01
C GLY A 154 22.03 18.18 -3.33
N SER A 155 21.05 17.39 -3.73
CA SER A 155 19.68 17.83 -3.96
C SER A 155 18.86 17.83 -2.68
N GLU A 156 18.33 18.98 -2.27
CA GLU A 156 17.39 19.08 -1.15
C GLU A 156 16.11 18.29 -1.41
N TYR A 157 15.62 18.30 -2.65
CA TYR A 157 14.41 17.56 -3.04
C TYR A 157 14.60 16.05 -2.95
N LEU A 158 15.72 15.51 -3.46
CA LEU A 158 16.02 14.08 -3.31
C LEU A 158 16.26 13.70 -1.84
N SER A 159 16.88 14.59 -1.07
CA SER A 159 17.05 14.40 0.38
C SER A 159 15.69 14.34 1.09
N TRP A 160 14.77 15.23 0.75
CA TRP A 160 13.40 15.25 1.26
C TRP A 160 12.64 13.96 0.90
N ILE A 161 12.66 13.54 -0.36
CA ILE A 161 12.05 12.26 -0.77
C ILE A 161 12.55 11.12 0.11
N ARG A 162 13.86 11.01 0.29
CA ARG A 162 14.44 9.95 1.09
C ARG A 162 14.04 10.02 2.56
N LYS A 163 14.08 11.18 3.17
CA LYS A 163 13.80 11.39 4.61
C LYS A 163 12.32 11.30 4.93
N GLU A 164 11.51 12.09 4.23
CA GLU A 164 10.10 12.26 4.59
C GLU A 164 9.21 11.21 3.90
N ILE A 165 9.48 10.88 2.65
CA ILE A 165 8.64 9.95 1.91
C ILE A 165 9.00 8.50 2.28
N LEU A 166 10.25 8.07 2.02
CA LEU A 166 10.64 6.68 2.21
C LEU A 166 10.82 6.33 3.69
N ASN A 167 11.67 7.08 4.41
CA ASN A 167 11.90 6.80 5.83
C ASN A 167 10.69 7.14 6.69
N GLY A 168 9.93 8.18 6.36
CA GLY A 168 8.71 8.56 7.07
C GLY A 168 7.68 7.43 7.05
N TYR A 169 7.47 6.82 5.88
CA TYR A 169 6.58 5.66 5.75
C TYR A 169 7.05 4.46 6.57
N MET A 170 8.35 4.14 6.50
CA MET A 170 8.95 3.07 7.31
C MET A 170 8.81 3.30 8.81
N GLN A 171 8.97 4.55 9.26
CA GLN A 171 8.77 4.91 10.68
C GLN A 171 7.30 4.76 11.11
N LYS A 172 6.35 5.07 10.22
CA LYS A 172 4.93 4.83 10.47
C LYS A 172 4.63 3.35 10.71
N ILE A 173 5.16 2.46 9.86
CA ILE A 173 5.02 1.00 10.03
C ILE A 173 5.59 0.56 11.38
N LYS A 174 6.81 0.97 11.72
CA LYS A 174 7.45 0.62 12.98
C LYS A 174 6.65 1.10 14.21
N LYS A 175 6.15 2.33 14.19
CA LYS A 175 5.30 2.89 15.26
C LYS A 175 3.98 2.14 15.43
N ALA A 176 3.45 1.58 14.35
CA ALA A 176 2.24 0.77 14.38
C ALA A 176 2.46 -0.66 14.90
N GLY A 177 3.69 -1.06 15.20
CA GLY A 177 4.04 -2.40 15.69
C GLY A 177 4.24 -3.41 14.56
N GLY A 178 4.67 -2.94 13.41
CA GLY A 178 5.07 -3.75 12.26
C GLY A 178 6.57 -4.04 12.27
#